data_7b105956b186a1b558f7a33074083c30
#
_entry.id   7b105956b186a1b558f7a33074083c30
#
_cell.length_a   1.000
_cell.length_b   1.000
_cell.length_c   1.000
_cell.angle_alpha   90.00
_cell.angle_beta   90.00
_cell.angle_gamma   90.00
#
_symmetry.space_group_name_H-M   'P 1'
#
loop_
_entity.id
_entity.type
_entity.pdbx_description
1 polymer ?
#
loop_
_entity_poly.entity_id
_entity_poly.type
_entity_poly.pdbx_seq_one_letter_code
_entity_poly.pdbx_strand_id
1 'polypeptide(L)'
;MVKKQAHITKLQRYLAKAESYNQWSEIAQTLDDALDNQQWKLDPYSDIFNFDLLSERMHALRNLRLENNISGLTRALREGLHHDLGNMGDPRLYNQCYIGTKRLIDDYVDEVCVALRYLCDHPKSTMLPAQKLDFFKAVLLSYGRPALLMSGGASLGAFHLGVVKALWERDLLPQVIAGSSAGSIIAALLGTHTDDELPEFFDPEALTLKPWKWAGVLNGIRGKGFMDQKQLQETIRCYIGDYTMQEAFERTGRSVNISVSPVKHNQKERLLSGYTSPYLLMWSAALASCAVPTVFPPVQLQQKDENGQQSPYMPRLRWVDGSVVSDLPVERLMHLHDVNYSIVSQTNPHVVPFLKKEHEDSNKLLHLPGKILKGELRFHGEAVFDYLRKNTTNPVVRQTSGQMYSLLSQSYKGDVTLSPSYGLRHYAGVLSNPSAEFISELMLQGERATWPRLAMINTHAKISKTLEQCISDLKKSVRAHRATLRVIA
;
A
#
# COMPACT_ATOMS: atom_id res chain seq x y z
N MET A 1 41.00 -12.14 4.73
CA MET A 1 39.95 -11.27 5.29
C MET A 1 39.84 -9.93 4.55
N VAL A 2 40.90 -9.09 4.46
CA VAL A 2 40.83 -7.74 3.85
C VAL A 2 40.30 -7.75 2.40
N LYS A 3 40.76 -8.67 1.55
CA LYS A 3 40.26 -8.79 0.16
C LYS A 3 38.78 -9.18 0.07
N LYS A 4 38.29 -10.09 0.96
CA LYS A 4 36.85 -10.48 1.01
C LYS A 4 35.99 -9.27 1.43
N GLN A 5 36.43 -8.51 2.44
CA GLN A 5 35.71 -7.32 2.90
C GLN A 5 35.67 -6.19 1.84
N ALA A 6 36.78 -5.95 1.12
CA ALA A 6 36.81 -4.98 0.01
C ALA A 6 35.88 -5.40 -1.13
N HIS A 7 35.76 -6.70 -1.44
CA HIS A 7 34.85 -7.23 -2.43
C HIS A 7 33.39 -7.01 -2.03
N ILE A 8 33.00 -7.35 -0.79
CA ILE A 8 31.67 -7.13 -0.25
C ILE A 8 31.30 -5.65 -0.32
N THR A 9 32.19 -4.76 0.13
CA THR A 9 31.92 -3.30 0.07
C THR A 9 31.71 -2.81 -1.37
N LYS A 10 32.44 -3.38 -2.34
CA LYS A 10 32.27 -3.05 -3.77
C LYS A 10 30.90 -3.51 -4.27
N LEU A 11 30.49 -4.74 -3.95
CA LEU A 11 29.17 -5.29 -4.33
C LEU A 11 28.01 -4.48 -3.69
N GLN A 12 28.13 -4.07 -2.42
CA GLN A 12 27.13 -3.22 -1.76
C GLN A 12 26.95 -1.86 -2.46
N ARG A 13 28.04 -1.28 -2.97
CA ARG A 13 27.97 -0.04 -3.77
C ARG A 13 27.28 -0.26 -5.12
N TYR A 14 27.49 -1.41 -5.76
CA TYR A 14 26.79 -1.76 -7.00
C TYR A 14 25.31 -2.04 -6.75
N LEU A 15 24.99 -2.75 -5.66
CA LEU A 15 23.62 -3.03 -5.26
C LEU A 15 22.81 -1.72 -5.09
N ALA A 16 23.39 -0.73 -4.43
CA ALA A 16 22.77 0.58 -4.22
C ALA A 16 22.57 1.39 -5.52
N LYS A 17 23.29 1.02 -6.60
CA LYS A 17 23.21 1.68 -7.91
C LYS A 17 22.44 0.87 -8.96
N ALA A 18 21.91 -0.30 -8.61
CA ALA A 18 21.18 -1.15 -9.54
C ALA A 18 19.99 -0.38 -10.17
N GLU A 19 19.81 -0.51 -11.47
CA GLU A 19 18.79 0.20 -12.25
C GLU A 19 17.61 -0.68 -12.63
N SER A 20 17.69 -1.99 -12.33
CA SER A 20 16.61 -2.95 -12.53
C SER A 20 16.62 -4.00 -11.43
N TYR A 21 15.47 -4.65 -11.20
CA TYR A 21 15.36 -5.75 -10.25
C TYR A 21 16.31 -6.92 -10.62
N ASN A 22 16.44 -7.26 -11.88
CA ASN A 22 17.32 -8.36 -12.30
C ASN A 22 18.78 -8.09 -11.91
N GLN A 23 19.29 -6.89 -12.21
CA GLN A 23 20.62 -6.46 -11.79
C GLN A 23 20.76 -6.46 -10.26
N TRP A 24 19.77 -5.93 -9.56
CA TRP A 24 19.74 -5.90 -8.09
C TRP A 24 19.78 -7.33 -7.51
N SER A 25 18.95 -8.23 -8.01
CA SER A 25 18.81 -9.61 -7.50
C SER A 25 20.07 -10.44 -7.71
N GLU A 26 20.75 -10.31 -8.87
CA GLU A 26 22.02 -10.97 -9.15
C GLU A 26 23.12 -10.53 -8.17
N ILE A 27 23.21 -9.23 -7.92
CA ILE A 27 24.19 -8.68 -6.97
C ILE A 27 23.83 -9.11 -5.53
N ALA A 28 22.55 -9.08 -5.17
CA ALA A 28 22.05 -9.50 -3.86
C ALA A 28 22.37 -10.99 -3.60
N GLN A 29 22.19 -11.85 -4.60
CA GLN A 29 22.54 -13.27 -4.52
C GLN A 29 24.03 -13.48 -4.37
N THR A 30 24.85 -12.75 -5.14
CA THR A 30 26.31 -12.79 -5.03
C THR A 30 26.79 -12.35 -3.64
N LEU A 31 26.12 -11.36 -3.04
CA LEU A 31 26.41 -10.91 -1.67
C LEU A 31 26.04 -11.98 -0.64
N ASP A 32 24.87 -12.62 -0.79
CA ASP A 32 24.45 -13.70 0.10
C ASP A 32 25.41 -14.90 0.03
N ASP A 33 25.91 -15.25 -1.16
CA ASP A 33 26.90 -16.31 -1.33
C ASP A 33 28.25 -15.92 -0.68
N ALA A 34 28.69 -14.68 -0.87
CA ALA A 34 29.94 -14.17 -0.25
C ALA A 34 29.88 -14.10 1.28
N LEU A 35 28.68 -14.01 1.85
CA LEU A 35 28.41 -13.94 3.30
C LEU A 35 28.01 -15.27 3.91
N ASP A 36 28.00 -16.36 3.12
CA ASP A 36 27.58 -17.70 3.55
C ASP A 36 26.10 -17.78 4.00
N ASN A 37 25.25 -16.83 3.57
CA ASN A 37 23.84 -16.77 3.93
C ASN A 37 23.01 -17.94 3.37
N GLN A 38 23.50 -18.65 2.34
CA GLN A 38 22.80 -19.81 1.79
C GLN A 38 22.65 -20.93 2.82
N GLN A 39 23.70 -21.17 3.64
CA GLN A 39 23.62 -22.17 4.70
C GLN A 39 22.57 -21.78 5.74
N TRP A 40 22.52 -20.50 6.10
CA TRP A 40 21.49 -19.99 7.03
C TRP A 40 20.06 -20.15 6.47
N LYS A 41 19.86 -19.95 5.16
CA LYS A 41 18.54 -20.14 4.52
C LYS A 41 18.09 -21.60 4.54
N LEU A 42 19.02 -22.52 4.35
CA LEU A 42 18.74 -23.97 4.31
C LEU A 42 18.54 -24.60 5.69
N ASP A 43 19.17 -24.04 6.71
CA ASP A 43 18.98 -24.47 8.10
C ASP A 43 17.59 -24.04 8.60
N PRO A 44 16.65 -24.97 8.91
CA PRO A 44 15.32 -24.60 9.40
C PRO A 44 15.34 -23.98 10.80
N TYR A 45 16.37 -24.28 11.61
CA TYR A 45 16.43 -23.80 13.00
C TYR A 45 16.47 -22.29 13.11
N SER A 46 15.69 -21.74 14.05
CA SER A 46 15.70 -20.33 14.43
C SER A 46 15.01 -20.14 15.79
N ASP A 47 15.47 -19.16 16.55
CA ASP A 47 14.83 -18.67 17.77
C ASP A 47 13.85 -17.51 17.50
N ILE A 48 13.77 -17.05 16.25
CA ILE A 48 12.90 -15.93 15.82
C ILE A 48 11.50 -16.43 15.49
N PHE A 49 11.37 -17.62 14.88
CA PHE A 49 10.08 -18.18 14.49
C PHE A 49 9.97 -19.65 14.91
N ASN A 50 8.73 -20.14 15.01
CA ASN A 50 8.47 -21.52 15.39
C ASN A 50 8.58 -22.46 14.19
N PHE A 51 9.80 -22.96 13.90
CA PHE A 51 10.09 -23.80 12.75
C PHE A 51 9.46 -25.20 12.87
N ASP A 52 9.31 -25.75 14.09
CA ASP A 52 8.66 -27.03 14.32
C ASP A 52 7.19 -26.97 13.91
N LEU A 53 6.47 -25.92 14.32
CA LEU A 53 5.08 -25.71 13.96
C LEU A 53 4.89 -25.58 12.43
N LEU A 54 5.75 -24.82 11.74
CA LEU A 54 5.67 -24.67 10.30
C LEU A 54 5.92 -26.01 9.59
N SER A 55 6.95 -26.75 10.01
CA SER A 55 7.30 -28.06 9.46
C SER A 55 6.17 -29.07 9.65
N GLU A 56 5.63 -29.17 10.87
CA GLU A 56 4.51 -30.06 11.18
C GLU A 56 3.28 -29.73 10.29
N ARG A 57 2.90 -28.46 10.21
CA ARG A 57 1.75 -28.01 9.42
C ARG A 57 1.95 -28.26 7.92
N MET A 58 3.14 -27.98 7.41
CA MET A 58 3.49 -28.26 6.01
C MET A 58 3.37 -29.75 5.68
N HIS A 59 3.93 -30.62 6.51
CA HIS A 59 3.85 -32.06 6.31
C HIS A 59 2.42 -32.60 6.44
N ALA A 60 1.63 -32.08 7.39
CA ALA A 60 0.23 -32.45 7.56
C ALA A 60 -0.61 -32.10 6.31
N LEU A 61 -0.47 -30.88 5.78
CA LEU A 61 -1.17 -30.47 4.55
C LEU A 61 -0.77 -31.33 3.35
N ARG A 62 0.54 -31.60 3.19
CA ARG A 62 1.09 -32.45 2.11
C ARG A 62 0.55 -33.87 2.18
N ASN A 63 0.55 -34.50 3.35
CA ASN A 63 0.05 -35.87 3.53
C ASN A 63 -1.45 -35.94 3.24
N LEU A 64 -2.28 -35.04 3.79
CA LEU A 64 -3.73 -35.01 3.54
C LEU A 64 -4.03 -34.85 2.04
N ARG A 65 -3.24 -34.05 1.32
CA ARG A 65 -3.37 -33.87 -0.12
C ARG A 65 -2.97 -35.11 -0.90
N LEU A 66 -1.85 -35.76 -0.55
CA LEU A 66 -1.37 -36.97 -1.21
C LEU A 66 -2.31 -38.16 -0.97
N GLU A 67 -2.90 -38.26 0.22
CA GLU A 67 -3.88 -39.29 0.58
C GLU A 67 -5.29 -39.00 -0.01
N ASN A 68 -5.46 -37.87 -0.72
CA ASN A 68 -6.75 -37.42 -1.24
C ASN A 68 -7.83 -37.28 -0.14
N ASN A 69 -7.41 -36.92 1.08
CA ASN A 69 -8.28 -36.72 2.21
C ASN A 69 -8.87 -35.31 2.20
N ILE A 70 -9.90 -35.09 1.39
CA ILE A 70 -10.53 -33.79 1.19
C ILE A 70 -11.12 -33.23 2.48
N SER A 71 -11.77 -34.05 3.29
CA SER A 71 -12.38 -33.62 4.56
C SER A 71 -11.30 -33.18 5.56
N GLY A 72 -10.23 -33.95 5.70
CA GLY A 72 -9.09 -33.59 6.55
C GLY A 72 -8.41 -32.32 6.08
N LEU A 73 -8.18 -32.18 4.77
CA LEU A 73 -7.57 -30.98 4.18
C LEU A 73 -8.43 -29.73 4.38
N THR A 74 -9.75 -29.84 4.20
CA THR A 74 -10.69 -28.74 4.45
C THR A 74 -10.65 -28.29 5.91
N ARG A 75 -10.62 -29.24 6.85
CA ARG A 75 -10.48 -28.93 8.27
C ARG A 75 -9.15 -28.26 8.58
N ALA A 76 -8.03 -28.82 8.12
CA ALA A 76 -6.69 -28.31 8.36
C ALA A 76 -6.52 -26.87 7.84
N LEU A 77 -7.07 -26.56 6.65
CA LEU A 77 -7.03 -25.22 6.07
C LEU A 77 -7.96 -24.24 6.82
N ARG A 78 -9.10 -24.70 7.36
CA ARG A 78 -10.01 -23.83 8.13
C ARG A 78 -9.46 -23.49 9.52
N GLU A 79 -8.93 -24.48 10.23
CA GLU A 79 -8.53 -24.35 11.62
C GLU A 79 -7.07 -23.90 11.79
N GLY A 80 -6.22 -24.20 10.80
CA GLY A 80 -4.78 -24.01 10.93
C GLY A 80 -4.19 -22.88 10.09
N LEU A 81 -5.00 -22.20 9.26
CA LEU A 81 -4.50 -21.12 8.44
C LEU A 81 -4.62 -19.80 9.20
N HIS A 82 -3.51 -19.37 9.77
CA HIS A 82 -3.38 -18.11 10.49
C HIS A 82 -2.38 -17.21 9.77
N HIS A 83 -2.66 -15.91 9.73
CA HIS A 83 -1.68 -14.93 9.30
C HIS A 83 -0.50 -14.91 10.26
N ASP A 84 0.71 -14.83 9.72
CA ASP A 84 1.97 -14.83 10.50
C ASP A 84 2.13 -16.03 11.43
N LEU A 85 1.76 -17.22 10.97
CA LEU A 85 1.88 -18.46 11.76
C LEU A 85 3.31 -18.66 12.28
N GLY A 86 3.44 -18.88 13.57
CA GLY A 86 4.72 -19.11 14.22
C GLY A 86 5.71 -17.94 14.11
N ASN A 87 5.24 -16.73 13.85
CA ASN A 87 6.07 -15.52 13.65
C ASN A 87 6.98 -15.58 12.43
N MET A 88 6.53 -16.25 11.36
CA MET A 88 7.29 -16.40 10.10
C MET A 88 7.50 -15.07 9.33
N GLY A 89 6.71 -14.04 9.63
CA GLY A 89 6.78 -12.72 9.04
C GLY A 89 7.70 -11.73 9.78
N ASP A 90 8.40 -12.15 10.81
CA ASP A 90 9.29 -11.25 11.57
C ASP A 90 10.33 -10.58 10.67
N PRO A 91 10.41 -9.24 10.64
CA PRO A 91 11.35 -8.51 9.79
C PRO A 91 12.82 -8.90 9.95
N ARG A 92 13.22 -9.43 11.12
CA ARG A 92 14.60 -9.90 11.38
C ARG A 92 14.99 -11.07 10.50
N LEU A 93 14.03 -11.93 10.10
CA LEU A 93 14.25 -13.04 9.18
C LEU A 93 14.59 -12.56 7.77
N TYR A 94 14.02 -11.42 7.34
CA TYR A 94 14.19 -10.84 6.01
C TYR A 94 15.32 -9.81 5.95
N ASN A 95 15.86 -9.39 7.09
CA ASN A 95 17.01 -8.49 7.16
C ASN A 95 18.35 -9.24 7.32
N GLN A 96 18.31 -10.57 7.54
CA GLN A 96 19.51 -11.39 7.69
C GLN A 96 20.25 -11.63 6.37
N CYS A 97 19.52 -11.68 5.27
CA CYS A 97 20.05 -11.85 3.93
C CYS A 97 19.60 -10.72 3.00
N TYR A 98 20.25 -10.56 1.84
CA TYR A 98 19.91 -9.54 0.86
C TYR A 98 18.67 -9.91 0.04
N ILE A 99 18.45 -11.20 -0.23
CA ILE A 99 17.29 -11.69 -0.98
C ILE A 99 16.72 -12.97 -0.35
N GLY A 100 15.39 -13.05 -0.23
CA GLY A 100 14.71 -14.21 0.34
C GLY A 100 14.75 -14.28 1.87
N THR A 101 14.50 -15.46 2.42
CA THR A 101 14.49 -15.78 3.85
C THR A 101 14.79 -17.28 4.06
N LYS A 102 14.38 -17.84 5.20
CA LYS A 102 14.45 -19.29 5.50
C LYS A 102 13.65 -20.12 4.47
N ARG A 103 14.27 -21.13 3.89
CA ARG A 103 13.65 -22.02 2.90
C ARG A 103 12.35 -22.67 3.40
N LEU A 104 12.33 -23.05 4.67
CA LEU A 104 11.14 -23.64 5.30
C LEU A 104 9.92 -22.73 5.23
N ILE A 105 10.10 -21.39 5.36
CA ILE A 105 9.00 -20.42 5.27
C ILE A 105 8.43 -20.41 3.84
N ASP A 106 9.29 -20.35 2.83
CA ASP A 106 8.87 -20.36 1.43
C ASP A 106 8.16 -21.70 1.11
N ASP A 107 8.74 -22.84 1.51
CA ASP A 107 8.17 -24.16 1.27
C ASP A 107 6.81 -24.37 1.95
N TYR A 108 6.61 -23.80 3.17
CA TYR A 108 5.33 -23.81 3.87
C TYR A 108 4.26 -22.98 3.15
N VAL A 109 4.60 -21.74 2.77
CA VAL A 109 3.68 -20.86 2.03
C VAL A 109 3.27 -21.49 0.70
N ASP A 110 4.23 -22.12 0.00
CA ASP A 110 3.99 -22.82 -1.25
C ASP A 110 3.08 -24.02 -1.07
N GLU A 111 3.30 -24.87 -0.06
CA GLU A 111 2.43 -26.01 0.22
C GLU A 111 1.00 -25.58 0.58
N VAL A 112 0.84 -24.48 1.35
CA VAL A 112 -0.50 -23.91 1.61
C VAL A 112 -1.20 -23.50 0.32
N CYS A 113 -0.50 -22.80 -0.58
CA CYS A 113 -1.05 -22.39 -1.87
C CYS A 113 -1.43 -23.59 -2.75
N VAL A 114 -0.58 -24.62 -2.79
CA VAL A 114 -0.85 -25.88 -3.51
C VAL A 114 -2.07 -26.59 -2.92
N ALA A 115 -2.18 -26.66 -1.59
CA ALA A 115 -3.31 -27.28 -0.90
C ALA A 115 -4.64 -26.54 -1.17
N LEU A 116 -4.61 -25.20 -1.16
CA LEU A 116 -5.78 -24.36 -1.49
C LEU A 116 -6.23 -24.59 -2.95
N ARG A 117 -5.29 -24.54 -3.90
CA ARG A 117 -5.59 -24.82 -5.31
C ARG A 117 -6.13 -26.23 -5.51
N TYR A 118 -5.48 -27.24 -4.91
CA TYR A 118 -5.96 -28.61 -4.98
C TYR A 118 -7.40 -28.75 -4.51
N LEU A 119 -7.78 -28.12 -3.37
CA LEU A 119 -9.15 -28.16 -2.86
C LEU A 119 -10.13 -27.39 -3.78
N CYS A 120 -9.71 -26.24 -4.32
CA CYS A 120 -10.49 -25.44 -5.25
C CYS A 120 -10.88 -26.23 -6.50
N ASP A 121 -9.88 -26.86 -7.14
CA ASP A 121 -10.01 -27.49 -8.46
C ASP A 121 -10.49 -28.95 -8.39
N HIS A 122 -10.55 -29.54 -7.19
CA HIS A 122 -10.82 -30.97 -7.03
C HIS A 122 -12.23 -31.37 -7.47
N PRO A 123 -12.38 -32.22 -8.51
CA PRO A 123 -13.67 -32.54 -9.11
C PRO A 123 -14.59 -33.43 -8.23
N LYS A 124 -13.97 -34.30 -7.40
CA LYS A 124 -14.65 -35.24 -6.51
C LYS A 124 -14.90 -34.67 -5.11
N SER A 125 -14.88 -33.35 -4.93
CA SER A 125 -15.21 -32.75 -3.65
C SER A 125 -16.69 -33.02 -3.32
N THR A 126 -16.96 -33.40 -2.07
CA THR A 126 -18.33 -33.53 -1.54
C THR A 126 -19.04 -32.18 -1.42
N MET A 127 -18.31 -31.08 -1.56
CA MET A 127 -18.86 -29.73 -1.50
C MET A 127 -19.35 -29.27 -2.86
N LEU A 128 -20.56 -28.73 -2.92
CA LEU A 128 -21.09 -28.02 -4.08
C LEU A 128 -20.26 -26.75 -4.35
N PRO A 129 -20.22 -26.24 -5.61
CA PRO A 129 -19.47 -25.02 -5.94
C PRO A 129 -19.80 -23.82 -5.03
N ALA A 130 -21.07 -23.66 -4.62
CA ALA A 130 -21.48 -22.60 -3.69
C ALA A 130 -20.89 -22.80 -2.29
N GLN A 131 -20.88 -24.04 -1.78
CA GLN A 131 -20.31 -24.37 -0.47
C GLN A 131 -18.78 -24.18 -0.46
N LYS A 132 -18.09 -24.56 -1.56
CA LYS A 132 -16.67 -24.25 -1.72
C LYS A 132 -16.43 -22.73 -1.69
N LEU A 133 -17.23 -21.97 -2.44
CA LEU A 133 -17.11 -20.51 -2.47
C LEU A 133 -17.27 -19.89 -1.08
N ASP A 134 -18.24 -20.36 -0.29
CA ASP A 134 -18.46 -19.86 1.07
C ASP A 134 -17.32 -20.26 2.01
N PHE A 135 -16.75 -21.48 1.84
CA PHE A 135 -15.57 -21.92 2.56
C PHE A 135 -14.37 -21.00 2.29
N PHE A 136 -14.04 -20.74 1.01
CA PHE A 136 -12.89 -19.90 0.65
C PHE A 136 -13.07 -18.45 1.10
N LYS A 137 -14.28 -17.90 1.05
CA LYS A 137 -14.59 -16.57 1.60
C LYS A 137 -14.38 -16.52 3.11
N ALA A 138 -14.83 -17.53 3.85
CA ALA A 138 -14.66 -17.59 5.30
C ALA A 138 -13.17 -17.72 5.69
N VAL A 139 -12.41 -18.52 4.94
CA VAL A 139 -10.96 -18.65 5.16
C VAL A 139 -10.24 -17.34 4.85
N LEU A 140 -10.58 -16.63 3.76
CA LEU A 140 -9.99 -15.34 3.43
C LEU A 140 -10.33 -14.27 4.47
N LEU A 141 -11.56 -14.25 4.99
CA LEU A 141 -11.98 -13.34 6.06
C LEU A 141 -11.14 -13.58 7.35
N SER A 142 -10.88 -14.83 7.69
CA SER A 142 -10.07 -15.19 8.86
C SER A 142 -8.57 -14.92 8.65
N TYR A 143 -8.07 -15.17 7.44
CA TYR A 143 -6.65 -14.99 7.10
C TYR A 143 -6.29 -13.51 6.89
N GLY A 144 -7.19 -12.72 6.27
CA GLY A 144 -7.02 -11.31 5.94
C GLY A 144 -6.33 -11.06 4.59
N ARG A 145 -6.09 -9.78 4.31
CA ARG A 145 -5.55 -9.28 3.02
C ARG A 145 -4.45 -8.27 3.22
N PRO A 146 -3.48 -8.20 2.29
CA PRO A 146 -2.57 -7.07 2.22
C PRO A 146 -3.28 -5.84 1.63
N ALA A 147 -2.82 -4.65 2.03
CA ALA A 147 -3.19 -3.38 1.41
C ALA A 147 -1.97 -2.54 1.08
N LEU A 148 -2.04 -1.78 -0.04
CA LEU A 148 -1.08 -0.74 -0.37
C LEU A 148 -1.65 0.61 0.03
N LEU A 149 -0.94 1.32 0.92
CA LEU A 149 -1.30 2.66 1.37
C LEU A 149 -0.27 3.67 0.88
N MET A 150 -0.72 4.69 0.18
CA MET A 150 0.13 5.72 -0.42
C MET A 150 -0.18 7.08 0.21
N SER A 151 0.83 7.68 0.82
CA SER A 151 0.72 8.96 1.52
C SER A 151 0.61 10.15 0.58
N GLY A 152 0.35 11.33 1.13
CA GLY A 152 0.57 12.59 0.45
C GLY A 152 2.05 12.87 0.21
N GLY A 153 2.34 13.79 -0.71
CA GLY A 153 3.72 14.15 -1.04
C GLY A 153 3.87 15.13 -2.21
N ALA A 154 2.76 15.61 -2.75
CA ALA A 154 2.73 16.51 -3.91
C ALA A 154 3.53 15.93 -5.09
N SER A 155 4.48 16.68 -5.70
CA SER A 155 5.28 16.19 -6.83
C SER A 155 6.22 15.03 -6.49
N LEU A 156 6.45 14.77 -5.20
CA LEU A 156 7.22 13.61 -4.74
C LEU A 156 6.44 12.28 -4.88
N GLY A 157 5.16 12.33 -5.19
CA GLY A 157 4.29 11.17 -5.41
C GLY A 157 4.74 10.25 -6.56
N ALA A 158 5.63 10.70 -7.45
CA ALA A 158 6.24 9.84 -8.47
C ALA A 158 7.00 8.62 -7.88
N PHE A 159 7.46 8.70 -6.62
CA PHE A 159 8.00 7.57 -5.88
C PHE A 159 7.00 6.41 -5.78
N HIS A 160 5.71 6.70 -5.60
CA HIS A 160 4.67 5.67 -5.52
C HIS A 160 4.57 4.84 -6.80
N LEU A 161 4.78 5.46 -7.99
CA LEU A 161 4.80 4.72 -9.25
C LEU A 161 5.91 3.69 -9.30
N GLY A 162 7.09 3.99 -8.75
CA GLY A 162 8.19 3.03 -8.65
C GLY A 162 7.88 1.88 -7.68
N VAL A 163 7.23 2.18 -6.54
CA VAL A 163 6.75 1.14 -5.61
C VAL A 163 5.72 0.24 -6.31
N VAL A 164 4.75 0.83 -7.00
CA VAL A 164 3.72 0.11 -7.76
C VAL A 164 4.34 -0.77 -8.83
N LYS A 165 5.27 -0.22 -9.63
CA LYS A 165 5.98 -0.97 -10.67
C LYS A 165 6.70 -2.19 -10.12
N ALA A 166 7.47 -2.03 -9.04
CA ALA A 166 8.20 -3.13 -8.42
C ALA A 166 7.28 -4.24 -7.86
N LEU A 167 6.10 -3.86 -7.30
CA LEU A 167 5.10 -4.82 -6.84
C LEU A 167 4.37 -5.49 -8.02
N TRP A 168 4.00 -4.73 -9.04
CA TRP A 168 3.30 -5.22 -10.22
C TRP A 168 4.17 -6.20 -11.03
N GLU A 169 5.43 -5.89 -11.31
CA GLU A 169 6.37 -6.77 -12.00
C GLU A 169 6.56 -8.13 -11.31
N ARG A 170 6.25 -8.22 -10.02
CA ARG A 170 6.36 -9.44 -9.20
C ARG A 170 5.00 -10.05 -8.85
N ASP A 171 3.93 -9.54 -9.46
CA ASP A 171 2.58 -10.02 -9.23
C ASP A 171 2.17 -9.94 -7.73
N LEU A 172 2.68 -8.90 -7.02
CA LEU A 172 2.46 -8.64 -5.59
C LEU A 172 1.63 -7.39 -5.31
N LEU A 173 1.07 -6.74 -6.35
CA LEU A 173 0.23 -5.55 -6.17
C LEU A 173 -1.07 -5.94 -5.45
N PRO A 174 -1.38 -5.37 -4.25
CA PRO A 174 -2.59 -5.70 -3.52
C PRO A 174 -3.87 -5.25 -4.23
N GLN A 175 -4.97 -5.97 -3.99
CA GLN A 175 -6.30 -5.58 -4.48
C GLN A 175 -6.92 -4.44 -3.65
N VAL A 176 -6.50 -4.27 -2.39
CA VAL A 176 -6.94 -3.16 -1.54
C VAL A 176 -5.91 -2.05 -1.60
N ILE A 177 -6.32 -0.88 -2.05
CA ILE A 177 -5.45 0.26 -2.28
C ILE A 177 -6.06 1.48 -1.59
N ALA A 178 -5.24 2.22 -0.85
CA ALA A 178 -5.63 3.49 -0.27
C ALA A 178 -4.65 4.59 -0.63
N GLY A 179 -5.15 5.82 -0.75
CA GLY A 179 -4.31 6.98 -1.04
C GLY A 179 -4.84 8.27 -0.46
N SER A 180 -3.90 9.15 -0.12
CA SER A 180 -4.15 10.53 0.28
C SER A 180 -3.36 11.47 -0.61
N SER A 181 -3.93 12.63 -0.97
CA SER A 181 -3.26 13.65 -1.79
C SER A 181 -2.62 13.05 -3.05
N ALA A 182 -1.32 13.20 -3.28
CA ALA A 182 -0.62 12.59 -4.42
C ALA A 182 -0.85 11.06 -4.50
N GLY A 183 -0.85 10.36 -3.36
CA GLY A 183 -1.16 8.93 -3.30
C GLY A 183 -2.57 8.59 -3.75
N SER A 184 -3.54 9.51 -3.61
CA SER A 184 -4.91 9.31 -4.10
C SER A 184 -5.02 9.33 -5.62
N ILE A 185 -4.16 10.11 -6.29
CA ILE A 185 -4.07 10.13 -7.76
C ILE A 185 -3.58 8.78 -8.27
N ILE A 186 -2.51 8.26 -7.66
CA ILE A 186 -1.96 6.95 -8.04
C ILE A 186 -2.95 5.82 -7.70
N ALA A 187 -3.62 5.88 -6.54
CA ALA A 187 -4.65 4.92 -6.17
C ALA A 187 -5.81 4.91 -7.18
N ALA A 188 -6.27 6.09 -7.60
CA ALA A 188 -7.32 6.24 -8.60
C ALA A 188 -6.89 5.75 -9.98
N LEU A 189 -5.64 6.02 -10.38
CA LEU A 189 -5.06 5.50 -11.62
C LEU A 189 -5.06 3.96 -11.60
N LEU A 190 -4.58 3.33 -10.53
CA LEU A 190 -4.61 1.87 -10.37
C LEU A 190 -6.03 1.29 -10.38
N GLY A 191 -7.00 2.03 -9.84
CA GLY A 191 -8.41 1.62 -9.84
C GLY A 191 -9.08 1.68 -11.19
N THR A 192 -8.60 2.52 -12.11
CA THR A 192 -9.22 2.76 -13.40
C THR A 192 -8.50 2.10 -14.58
N HIS A 193 -7.31 1.51 -14.37
CA HIS A 193 -6.53 0.83 -15.40
C HIS A 193 -6.26 -0.63 -15.04
N THR A 194 -6.40 -1.51 -16.03
CA THR A 194 -6.08 -2.94 -15.90
C THR A 194 -4.56 -3.16 -15.83
N ASP A 195 -4.14 -4.37 -15.45
CA ASP A 195 -2.70 -4.71 -15.37
C ASP A 195 -1.96 -4.54 -16.72
N ASP A 196 -2.66 -4.77 -17.85
CA ASP A 196 -2.10 -4.62 -19.20
C ASP A 196 -1.92 -3.15 -19.62
N GLU A 197 -2.63 -2.22 -18.98
CA GLU A 197 -2.57 -0.78 -19.26
C GLU A 197 -1.55 -0.05 -18.35
N LEU A 198 -1.12 -0.65 -17.24
CA LEU A 198 -0.21 -0.02 -16.29
C LEU A 198 1.19 0.31 -16.85
N PRO A 199 1.78 -0.46 -17.79
CA PRO A 199 3.10 -0.14 -18.34
C PRO A 199 3.23 1.26 -18.94
N GLU A 200 2.15 1.83 -19.47
CA GLU A 200 2.13 3.19 -20.03
C GLU A 200 2.48 4.26 -18.98
N PHE A 201 2.18 4.00 -17.71
CA PHE A 201 2.44 4.91 -16.59
C PHE A 201 3.83 4.72 -15.95
N PHE A 202 4.59 3.72 -16.41
CA PHE A 202 5.96 3.48 -15.96
C PHE A 202 7.02 4.12 -16.85
N ASP A 203 6.59 4.80 -17.91
CA ASP A 203 7.46 5.61 -18.76
C ASP A 203 7.42 7.09 -18.31
N PRO A 204 8.50 7.63 -17.70
CA PRO A 204 8.54 9.02 -17.25
C PRO A 204 8.36 10.05 -18.37
N GLU A 205 8.72 9.72 -19.64
CA GLU A 205 8.60 10.63 -20.77
C GLU A 205 7.15 10.73 -21.27
N ALA A 206 6.36 9.65 -21.13
CA ALA A 206 4.94 9.64 -21.44
C ALA A 206 4.10 10.43 -20.42
N LEU A 207 4.61 10.62 -19.20
CA LEU A 207 3.90 11.31 -18.13
C LEU A 207 4.04 12.83 -18.25
N THR A 208 3.06 13.48 -18.83
CA THR A 208 2.97 14.95 -18.87
C THR A 208 2.31 15.49 -17.60
N LEU A 209 3.01 15.46 -16.47
CA LEU A 209 2.51 15.95 -15.20
C LEU A 209 2.72 17.46 -15.08
N LYS A 210 1.70 18.26 -15.37
CA LYS A 210 1.70 19.72 -15.17
C LYS A 210 0.58 20.17 -14.21
N PRO A 211 0.52 19.64 -12.97
CA PRO A 211 -0.58 19.94 -12.05
C PRO A 211 -0.49 21.35 -11.46
N TRP A 212 0.67 21.98 -11.50
CA TRP A 212 0.92 23.24 -10.83
C TRP A 212 0.86 24.43 -11.78
N LYS A 213 -0.08 25.34 -11.53
CA LYS A 213 -0.16 26.63 -12.20
C LYS A 213 -0.46 27.69 -11.15
N TRP A 214 0.40 28.70 -11.07
CA TRP A 214 0.24 29.79 -10.13
C TRP A 214 -0.97 30.64 -10.45
N ALA A 215 -1.89 30.80 -9.49
CA ALA A 215 -3.12 31.56 -9.63
C ALA A 215 -3.01 33.01 -9.10
N GLY A 216 -1.89 33.36 -8.44
CA GLY A 216 -1.58 34.68 -7.94
C GLY A 216 -1.90 34.92 -6.47
N VAL A 217 -1.16 35.86 -5.87
CA VAL A 217 -1.24 36.19 -4.43
C VAL A 217 -2.63 36.71 -4.03
N LEU A 218 -3.28 37.49 -4.90
CA LEU A 218 -4.61 38.05 -4.63
C LEU A 218 -5.69 36.96 -4.48
N ASN A 219 -5.58 35.87 -5.24
CA ASN A 219 -6.47 34.73 -5.09
C ASN A 219 -6.25 33.99 -3.76
N GLY A 220 -4.99 33.82 -3.34
CA GLY A 220 -4.65 33.24 -2.05
C GLY A 220 -5.22 34.04 -0.87
N ILE A 221 -5.03 35.37 -0.88
CA ILE A 221 -5.58 36.28 0.17
C ILE A 221 -7.10 36.26 0.22
N ARG A 222 -7.77 36.07 -0.92
CA ARG A 222 -9.25 35.94 -1.00
C ARG A 222 -9.76 34.52 -0.65
N GLY A 223 -8.90 33.63 -0.16
CA GLY A 223 -9.28 32.25 0.19
C GLY A 223 -9.58 31.35 -1.00
N LYS A 224 -9.21 31.76 -2.23
CA LYS A 224 -9.39 30.96 -3.47
C LYS A 224 -8.20 30.08 -3.80
N GLY A 225 -7.19 30.00 -2.92
CA GLY A 225 -5.95 29.25 -3.13
C GLY A 225 -4.90 30.00 -3.95
N PHE A 226 -3.66 29.60 -3.79
CA PHE A 226 -2.53 30.17 -4.53
C PHE A 226 -2.29 29.49 -5.90
N MET A 227 -2.83 28.26 -6.07
CA MET A 227 -2.69 27.44 -7.28
C MET A 227 -4.02 27.28 -8.01
N ASP A 228 -3.96 27.12 -9.34
CA ASP A 228 -5.13 26.91 -10.21
C ASP A 228 -5.64 25.48 -10.08
N GLN A 229 -6.82 25.33 -9.45
CA GLN A 229 -7.47 24.02 -9.26
C GLN A 229 -7.98 23.43 -10.57
N LYS A 230 -8.32 24.25 -11.56
CA LYS A 230 -8.75 23.77 -12.89
C LYS A 230 -7.66 22.97 -13.59
N GLN A 231 -6.42 23.48 -13.57
CA GLN A 231 -5.27 22.79 -14.15
C GLN A 231 -5.05 21.42 -13.50
N LEU A 232 -5.13 21.36 -12.18
CA LEU A 232 -5.01 20.09 -11.44
C LEU A 232 -6.17 19.14 -11.82
N GLN A 233 -7.40 19.63 -11.86
CA GLN A 233 -8.58 18.84 -12.25
C GLN A 233 -8.46 18.27 -13.66
N GLU A 234 -8.03 19.07 -14.63
CA GLU A 234 -7.84 18.65 -16.02
C GLU A 234 -6.76 17.56 -16.10
N THR A 235 -5.65 17.75 -15.38
CA THR A 235 -4.58 16.74 -15.31
C THR A 235 -5.08 15.41 -14.71
N ILE A 236 -5.74 15.45 -13.56
CA ILE A 236 -6.29 14.27 -12.90
C ILE A 236 -7.31 13.57 -13.79
N ARG A 237 -8.22 14.31 -14.39
CA ARG A 237 -9.29 13.76 -15.23
C ARG A 237 -8.78 13.14 -16.54
N CYS A 238 -7.71 13.70 -17.09
CA CYS A 238 -7.04 13.15 -18.28
C CYS A 238 -6.54 11.72 -18.05
N TYR A 239 -5.94 11.46 -16.89
CA TYR A 239 -5.37 10.15 -16.54
C TYR A 239 -6.39 9.16 -15.95
N ILE A 240 -7.41 9.62 -15.24
CA ILE A 240 -8.36 8.75 -14.52
C ILE A 240 -9.65 8.51 -15.32
N GLY A 241 -10.06 9.49 -16.13
CA GLY A 241 -11.35 9.44 -16.84
C GLY A 241 -12.55 9.66 -15.92
N ASP A 242 -13.74 9.40 -16.42
CA ASP A 242 -15.02 9.63 -15.74
C ASP A 242 -15.61 8.34 -15.13
N TYR A 243 -14.76 7.47 -14.57
CA TYR A 243 -15.20 6.27 -13.87
C TYR A 243 -15.71 6.59 -12.46
N THR A 244 -16.83 5.95 -12.07
CA THR A 244 -17.26 5.90 -10.68
C THR A 244 -16.42 4.90 -9.90
N MET A 245 -16.49 4.94 -8.56
CA MET A 245 -15.82 3.95 -7.69
C MET A 245 -16.27 2.51 -8.00
N GLN A 246 -17.55 2.32 -8.34
CA GLN A 246 -18.11 1.01 -8.70
C GLN A 246 -17.64 0.54 -10.07
N GLU A 247 -17.71 1.40 -11.09
CA GLU A 247 -17.26 1.07 -12.45
C GLU A 247 -15.77 0.73 -12.48
N ALA A 248 -14.96 1.46 -11.71
CA ALA A 248 -13.53 1.19 -11.56
C ALA A 248 -13.27 -0.19 -10.92
N PHE A 249 -14.00 -0.53 -9.85
CA PHE A 249 -13.92 -1.83 -9.22
C PHE A 249 -14.35 -2.97 -10.16
N GLU A 250 -15.42 -2.78 -10.92
CA GLU A 250 -15.89 -3.77 -11.90
C GLU A 250 -14.88 -4.00 -13.03
N ARG A 251 -14.15 -2.94 -13.42
CA ARG A 251 -13.11 -2.99 -14.45
C ARG A 251 -11.84 -3.72 -13.99
N THR A 252 -11.35 -3.40 -12.79
CA THR A 252 -10.01 -3.81 -12.34
C THR A 252 -10.02 -4.84 -11.21
N GLY A 253 -11.13 -4.98 -10.49
CA GLY A 253 -11.22 -5.76 -9.25
C GLY A 253 -10.54 -5.10 -8.05
N ARG A 254 -9.94 -3.92 -8.20
CA ARG A 254 -9.23 -3.22 -7.13
C ARG A 254 -10.16 -2.32 -6.33
N SER A 255 -10.12 -2.49 -5.00
CA SER A 255 -10.86 -1.65 -4.04
C SER A 255 -10.04 -0.40 -3.71
N VAL A 256 -10.38 0.72 -4.36
CA VAL A 256 -9.74 2.01 -4.10
C VAL A 256 -10.43 2.73 -2.96
N ASN A 257 -9.60 3.30 -2.07
CA ASN A 257 -10.03 4.02 -0.88
C ASN A 257 -9.30 5.37 -0.82
N ILE A 258 -10.04 6.48 -0.79
CA ILE A 258 -9.48 7.84 -0.84
C ILE A 258 -9.88 8.61 0.41
N SER A 259 -8.87 9.12 1.13
CA SER A 259 -9.09 9.94 2.34
C SER A 259 -9.43 11.38 1.97
N VAL A 260 -10.50 11.91 2.56
CA VAL A 260 -10.90 13.32 2.44
C VAL A 260 -11.42 13.87 3.76
N SER A 261 -11.26 15.16 3.97
CA SER A 261 -11.75 15.85 5.16
C SER A 261 -12.84 16.88 4.81
N PRO A 262 -13.96 16.96 5.56
CA PRO A 262 -14.93 18.00 5.36
C PRO A 262 -14.41 19.33 5.91
N VAL A 263 -14.77 20.45 5.25
CA VAL A 263 -14.36 21.80 5.70
C VAL A 263 -14.96 22.17 7.07
N LYS A 264 -16.13 21.63 7.39
CA LYS A 264 -16.80 21.91 8.67
C LYS A 264 -16.22 21.03 9.78
N HIS A 265 -15.72 21.66 10.85
CA HIS A 265 -15.00 21.03 11.97
C HIS A 265 -15.79 20.01 12.81
N ASN A 266 -17.12 19.94 12.66
CA ASN A 266 -17.95 19.02 13.45
C ASN A 266 -18.12 17.63 12.80
N GLN A 267 -17.36 17.31 11.75
CA GLN A 267 -17.42 16.03 11.06
C GLN A 267 -16.03 15.41 10.99
N LYS A 268 -15.99 14.08 11.18
CA LYS A 268 -14.76 13.31 11.03
C LYS A 268 -14.37 13.18 9.56
N GLU A 269 -13.10 12.93 9.30
CA GLU A 269 -12.58 12.55 7.98
C GLU A 269 -13.37 11.36 7.42
N ARG A 270 -13.42 11.26 6.10
CA ARG A 270 -14.09 10.16 5.40
C ARG A 270 -13.12 9.40 4.51
N LEU A 271 -13.30 8.10 4.51
CA LEU A 271 -12.70 7.21 3.53
C LEU A 271 -13.74 6.91 2.45
N LEU A 272 -13.53 7.48 1.27
CA LEU A 272 -14.38 7.28 0.11
C LEU A 272 -13.98 5.97 -0.58
N SER A 273 -14.93 5.09 -0.83
CA SER A 273 -14.70 3.78 -1.45
C SER A 273 -15.92 3.30 -2.21
N GLY A 274 -15.78 2.25 -3.00
CA GLY A 274 -16.91 1.60 -3.68
C GLY A 274 -18.00 1.13 -2.72
N TYR A 275 -17.67 0.77 -1.48
CA TYR A 275 -18.64 0.38 -0.46
C TYR A 275 -19.45 1.55 0.11
N THR A 276 -18.81 2.71 0.28
CA THR A 276 -19.43 3.86 0.94
C THR A 276 -20.00 4.87 -0.04
N SER A 277 -19.51 4.89 -1.27
CA SER A 277 -19.82 5.92 -2.27
C SER A 277 -19.67 5.36 -3.69
N PRO A 278 -20.46 4.32 -4.09
CA PRO A 278 -20.27 3.59 -5.35
C PRO A 278 -20.40 4.46 -6.59
N TYR A 279 -21.28 5.44 -6.60
CA TYR A 279 -21.54 6.33 -7.74
C TYR A 279 -20.64 7.56 -7.80
N LEU A 280 -19.77 7.75 -6.80
CA LEU A 280 -18.84 8.89 -6.75
C LEU A 280 -17.80 8.78 -7.86
N LEU A 281 -17.57 9.89 -8.58
CA LEU A 281 -16.53 9.97 -9.61
C LEU A 281 -15.13 9.94 -9.00
N MET A 282 -14.30 9.01 -9.46
CA MET A 282 -12.96 8.74 -8.95
C MET A 282 -12.06 9.98 -9.03
N TRP A 283 -12.05 10.68 -10.18
CA TRP A 283 -11.27 11.91 -10.36
C TRP A 283 -11.67 12.99 -9.35
N SER A 284 -12.95 13.09 -9.02
CA SER A 284 -13.48 14.07 -8.08
C SER A 284 -13.03 13.79 -6.64
N ALA A 285 -12.96 12.50 -6.27
CA ALA A 285 -12.43 12.08 -4.98
C ALA A 285 -10.92 12.38 -4.87
N ALA A 286 -10.13 12.06 -5.92
CA ALA A 286 -8.71 12.36 -5.96
C ALA A 286 -8.43 13.88 -5.90
N LEU A 287 -9.21 14.69 -6.66
CA LEU A 287 -9.10 16.14 -6.62
C LEU A 287 -9.39 16.70 -5.22
N ALA A 288 -10.41 16.18 -4.55
CA ALA A 288 -10.74 16.61 -3.18
C ALA A 288 -9.63 16.24 -2.18
N SER A 289 -9.05 15.05 -2.34
CA SER A 289 -7.92 14.61 -1.54
C SER A 289 -6.64 15.41 -1.79
N CYS A 290 -6.51 16.06 -2.95
CA CYS A 290 -5.38 16.95 -3.27
C CYS A 290 -5.64 18.41 -2.90
N ALA A 291 -6.83 18.76 -2.40
CA ALA A 291 -7.19 20.13 -2.06
C ALA A 291 -6.59 20.56 -0.72
N VAL A 292 -5.25 20.69 -0.68
CA VAL A 292 -4.52 21.16 0.51
C VAL A 292 -4.99 22.56 0.89
N PRO A 293 -5.45 22.79 2.12
CA PRO A 293 -5.89 24.10 2.58
C PRO A 293 -4.84 25.19 2.31
N THR A 294 -5.26 26.36 1.91
CA THR A 294 -4.47 27.51 1.45
C THR A 294 -3.86 27.34 0.05
N VAL A 295 -3.44 26.15 -0.35
CA VAL A 295 -2.88 25.89 -1.70
C VAL A 295 -3.99 25.85 -2.74
N PHE A 296 -5.05 25.07 -2.48
CA PHE A 296 -6.22 24.95 -3.34
C PHE A 296 -7.52 25.26 -2.60
N PRO A 297 -8.57 25.75 -3.31
CA PRO A 297 -9.89 25.91 -2.72
C PRO A 297 -10.56 24.54 -2.43
N PRO A 298 -11.52 24.50 -1.47
CA PRO A 298 -12.29 23.30 -1.19
C PRO A 298 -13.11 22.81 -2.38
N VAL A 299 -13.18 21.48 -2.56
CA VAL A 299 -13.82 20.80 -3.70
C VAL A 299 -15.25 20.41 -3.38
N GLN A 300 -16.14 20.56 -4.39
CA GLN A 300 -17.45 19.92 -4.42
C GLN A 300 -17.30 18.56 -5.12
N LEU A 301 -17.52 17.46 -4.40
CA LEU A 301 -17.49 16.12 -4.97
C LEU A 301 -18.60 15.93 -6.03
N GLN A 302 -18.30 15.14 -7.06
CA GLN A 302 -19.20 14.85 -8.16
C GLN A 302 -19.49 13.34 -8.23
N GLN A 303 -20.72 13.00 -8.61
CA GLN A 303 -21.18 11.62 -8.79
C GLN A 303 -21.91 11.48 -10.12
N LYS A 304 -22.13 10.24 -10.59
CA LYS A 304 -23.13 9.94 -11.62
C LYS A 304 -24.49 9.72 -10.96
N ASP A 305 -25.53 10.31 -11.53
CA ASP A 305 -26.92 10.04 -11.14
C ASP A 305 -27.46 8.76 -11.83
N GLU A 306 -28.72 8.44 -11.62
CA GLU A 306 -29.40 7.27 -12.21
C GLU A 306 -29.42 7.28 -13.75
N ASN A 307 -29.27 8.45 -14.37
CA ASN A 307 -29.18 8.64 -15.83
C ASN A 307 -27.74 8.66 -16.34
N GLY A 308 -26.74 8.45 -15.48
CA GLY A 308 -25.33 8.52 -15.82
C GLY A 308 -24.80 9.96 -15.97
N GLN A 309 -25.57 10.99 -15.61
CA GLN A 309 -25.16 12.38 -15.69
C GLN A 309 -24.41 12.81 -14.44
N GLN A 310 -23.44 13.72 -14.62
CA GLN A 310 -22.68 14.26 -13.48
C GLN A 310 -23.54 15.20 -12.66
N SER A 311 -23.56 14.96 -11.35
CA SER A 311 -24.30 15.75 -10.37
C SER A 311 -23.48 15.92 -9.08
N PRO A 312 -23.71 16.99 -8.29
CA PRO A 312 -22.99 17.20 -7.04
C PRO A 312 -23.31 16.12 -6.00
N TYR A 313 -22.27 15.47 -5.47
CA TYR A 313 -22.38 14.56 -4.32
C TYR A 313 -22.45 15.39 -3.03
N MET A 314 -23.48 15.19 -2.21
CA MET A 314 -23.72 15.98 -0.98
C MET A 314 -23.56 17.49 -1.20
N PRO A 315 -24.46 18.18 -1.92
CA PRO A 315 -24.28 19.56 -2.43
C PRO A 315 -23.91 20.62 -1.38
N ARG A 316 -24.28 20.38 -0.11
CA ARG A 316 -24.02 21.31 1.02
C ARG A 316 -22.63 21.17 1.63
N LEU A 317 -21.86 20.13 1.22
CA LEU A 317 -20.54 19.86 1.77
C LEU A 317 -19.44 20.26 0.79
N ARG A 318 -18.32 20.70 1.35
CA ARG A 318 -17.07 20.97 0.66
C ARG A 318 -15.99 20.17 1.33
N TRP A 319 -15.02 19.71 0.53
CA TRP A 319 -14.00 18.76 0.94
C TRP A 319 -12.61 19.30 0.67
N VAL A 320 -11.68 18.91 1.53
CA VAL A 320 -10.26 19.26 1.48
C VAL A 320 -9.42 18.01 1.67
N ASP A 321 -8.12 18.15 1.52
CA ASP A 321 -7.14 17.06 1.63
C ASP A 321 -7.29 16.31 2.97
N GLY A 322 -7.39 14.99 2.86
CA GLY A 322 -7.51 14.07 3.99
C GLY A 322 -6.20 13.87 4.75
N SER A 323 -5.04 14.03 4.08
CA SER A 323 -3.72 13.79 4.67
C SER A 323 -3.41 14.68 5.88
N VAL A 324 -4.09 15.84 5.98
CA VAL A 324 -3.95 16.76 7.13
C VAL A 324 -4.50 16.14 8.43
N VAL A 325 -5.49 15.23 8.34
CA VAL A 325 -6.16 14.63 9.51
C VAL A 325 -5.85 13.14 9.63
N SER A 326 -5.85 12.41 8.53
CA SER A 326 -5.58 10.97 8.48
C SER A 326 -4.95 10.61 7.13
N ASP A 327 -3.61 10.58 7.10
CA ASP A 327 -2.85 10.28 5.89
C ASP A 327 -2.94 8.81 5.51
N LEU A 328 -2.83 7.92 6.50
CA LEU A 328 -2.87 6.47 6.31
C LEU A 328 -4.02 5.84 7.13
N PRO A 329 -5.17 5.53 6.50
CA PRO A 329 -6.36 5.04 7.20
C PRO A 329 -6.31 3.54 7.50
N VAL A 330 -5.23 3.02 8.12
CA VAL A 330 -4.99 1.59 8.36
C VAL A 330 -6.16 0.94 9.12
N GLU A 331 -6.57 1.49 10.26
CA GLU A 331 -7.67 0.95 11.07
C GLU A 331 -8.99 0.83 10.31
N ARG A 332 -9.28 1.82 9.45
CA ARG A 332 -10.50 1.79 8.63
C ARG A 332 -10.44 0.72 7.55
N LEU A 333 -9.27 0.49 6.97
CA LEU A 333 -9.08 -0.60 6.00
C LEU A 333 -9.18 -1.97 6.65
N MET A 334 -8.67 -2.13 7.87
CA MET A 334 -8.86 -3.35 8.66
C MET A 334 -10.35 -3.68 8.83
N HIS A 335 -11.17 -2.68 9.17
CA HIS A 335 -12.61 -2.87 9.35
C HIS A 335 -13.41 -3.04 8.06
N LEU A 336 -13.01 -2.40 6.95
CA LEU A 336 -13.77 -2.42 5.69
C LEU A 336 -13.40 -3.56 4.77
N HIS A 337 -12.16 -4.02 4.83
CA HIS A 337 -11.60 -4.94 3.85
C HIS A 337 -10.86 -6.14 4.46
N ASP A 338 -10.93 -6.32 5.78
CA ASP A 338 -10.20 -7.37 6.50
C ASP A 338 -8.68 -7.29 6.25
N VAL A 339 -8.14 -6.06 6.18
CA VAL A 339 -6.71 -5.83 5.97
C VAL A 339 -5.96 -6.17 7.26
N ASN A 340 -4.97 -7.05 7.15
CA ASN A 340 -4.11 -7.47 8.25
C ASN A 340 -2.61 -7.29 7.96
N TYR A 341 -2.27 -6.80 6.77
CA TYR A 341 -0.90 -6.49 6.38
C TYR A 341 -0.84 -5.22 5.53
N SER A 342 -0.14 -4.22 6.02
CA SER A 342 -0.09 -2.89 5.44
C SER A 342 1.27 -2.59 4.81
N ILE A 343 1.28 -2.38 3.49
CA ILE A 343 2.44 -1.90 2.73
C ILE A 343 2.26 -0.40 2.58
N VAL A 344 3.08 0.38 3.27
CA VAL A 344 3.01 1.84 3.26
C VAL A 344 4.09 2.41 2.35
N SER A 345 3.68 3.15 1.34
CA SER A 345 4.56 4.01 0.52
C SER A 345 4.45 5.44 1.05
N GLN A 346 5.51 5.91 1.74
CA GLN A 346 5.51 7.17 2.48
C GLN A 346 6.41 8.20 1.82
N THR A 347 5.80 9.27 1.29
CA THR A 347 6.50 10.35 0.57
C THR A 347 6.38 11.72 1.24
N ASN A 348 5.65 11.83 2.35
CA ASN A 348 5.49 13.09 3.04
C ASN A 348 6.83 13.70 3.48
N PRO A 349 7.22 14.88 2.97
CA PRO A 349 8.54 15.47 3.22
C PRO A 349 8.79 15.81 4.68
N HIS A 350 7.74 16.02 5.46
CA HIS A 350 7.84 16.26 6.91
C HIS A 350 7.97 14.98 7.74
N VAL A 351 7.61 13.81 7.18
CA VAL A 351 7.63 12.50 7.87
C VAL A 351 8.91 11.72 7.56
N VAL A 352 9.30 11.65 6.30
CA VAL A 352 10.42 10.84 5.80
C VAL A 352 11.74 11.03 6.58
N PRO A 353 12.14 12.26 7.00
CA PRO A 353 13.37 12.44 7.77
C PRO A 353 13.37 11.73 9.13
N PHE A 354 12.19 11.48 9.70
CA PHE A 354 12.06 10.79 10.99
C PHE A 354 12.09 9.26 10.85
N LEU A 355 11.58 8.72 9.73
CA LEU A 355 11.57 7.28 9.45
C LEU A 355 12.99 6.71 9.26
N LYS A 356 13.87 7.43 8.58
CA LYS A 356 15.23 6.97 8.27
C LYS A 356 16.12 6.72 9.49
N LYS A 357 15.99 7.54 10.51
CA LYS A 357 16.86 7.44 11.69
C LYS A 357 16.59 6.19 12.53
N GLU A 358 15.39 5.62 12.46
CA GLU A 358 15.08 4.38 13.17
C GLU A 358 15.66 3.13 12.48
N HIS A 359 15.84 3.16 11.15
CA HIS A 359 16.42 2.04 10.39
C HIS A 359 17.96 1.98 10.49
N GLU A 360 18.64 3.12 10.58
CA GLU A 360 20.10 3.18 10.75
C GLU A 360 20.54 2.77 12.15
N ASP A 361 19.70 2.98 13.16
CA ASP A 361 20.02 2.75 14.55
C ASP A 361 19.89 1.27 14.99
N SER A 362 19.27 0.40 14.20
CA SER A 362 19.19 -1.03 14.52
C SER A 362 20.53 -1.77 14.39
N ASN A 363 21.48 -1.19 13.64
CA ASN A 363 22.80 -1.80 13.35
C ASN A 363 23.98 -1.18 14.10
N LYS A 364 23.79 -0.20 14.98
CA LYS A 364 24.87 0.40 15.77
C LYS A 364 24.46 0.61 17.22
N LEU A 365 24.89 -0.30 18.07
CA LEU A 365 24.97 -0.12 19.53
C LEU A 365 26.03 0.95 19.85
N LEU A 366 25.70 2.23 19.67
CA LEU A 366 26.50 3.33 20.22
C LEU A 366 25.55 4.42 20.75
N HIS A 367 25.60 4.59 22.06
CA HIS A 367 24.89 5.61 22.82
C HIS A 367 25.29 7.02 22.35
N LEU A 368 24.33 7.77 21.79
CA LEU A 368 24.46 9.20 21.58
C LEU A 368 23.25 9.93 22.19
N PRO A 369 23.48 11.04 22.91
CA PRO A 369 22.43 11.77 23.66
C PRO A 369 21.32 12.39 22.80
N GLY A 370 21.43 12.35 21.48
CA GLY A 370 20.43 12.92 20.56
C GLY A 370 19.10 12.16 20.42
N LYS A 371 19.00 10.91 20.93
CA LYS A 371 17.76 10.13 20.88
C LYS A 371 16.69 10.64 21.86
N ILE A 372 17.14 11.05 23.03
CA ILE A 372 16.25 11.59 24.10
C ILE A 372 15.64 12.91 23.64
N LEU A 373 16.44 13.79 23.01
CA LEU A 373 16.01 15.13 22.61
C LEU A 373 14.91 15.12 21.52
N LYS A 374 14.82 14.09 20.66
CA LYS A 374 13.84 14.03 19.56
C LYS A 374 12.53 13.37 19.94
N GLY A 375 12.57 12.34 20.77
CA GLY A 375 11.37 11.78 21.40
C GLY A 375 10.67 12.82 22.27
N GLU A 376 11.46 13.58 23.03
CA GLU A 376 10.98 14.72 23.82
C GLU A 376 10.42 15.86 22.93
N LEU A 377 11.06 16.19 21.80
CA LEU A 377 10.57 17.24 20.90
C LEU A 377 9.21 16.89 20.27
N ARG A 378 8.98 15.63 19.92
CA ARG A 378 7.67 15.16 19.43
C ARG A 378 6.65 15.19 20.55
N PHE A 379 6.97 14.62 21.71
CA PHE A 379 6.09 14.58 22.88
C PHE A 379 5.74 15.98 23.39
N HIS A 380 6.73 16.87 23.50
CA HIS A 380 6.48 18.27 23.88
C HIS A 380 5.75 19.04 22.78
N GLY A 381 6.02 18.78 21.50
CA GLY A 381 5.28 19.36 20.38
C GLY A 381 3.80 18.96 20.41
N GLU A 382 3.50 17.67 20.56
CA GLU A 382 2.13 17.17 20.70
C GLU A 382 1.42 17.81 21.89
N ALA A 383 2.07 17.87 23.05
CA ALA A 383 1.51 18.48 24.26
C ALA A 383 1.25 20.00 24.12
N VAL A 384 2.18 20.73 23.49
CA VAL A 384 2.03 22.18 23.25
C VAL A 384 0.88 22.45 22.27
N PHE A 385 0.81 21.70 21.15
CA PHE A 385 -0.27 21.90 20.19
C PHE A 385 -1.62 21.41 20.71
N ASP A 386 -1.66 20.36 21.53
CA ASP A 386 -2.89 19.93 22.23
C ASP A 386 -3.37 20.99 23.22
N TYR A 387 -2.45 21.58 23.98
CA TYR A 387 -2.77 22.69 24.89
C TYR A 387 -3.30 23.92 24.14
N LEU A 388 -2.61 24.34 23.06
CA LEU A 388 -3.02 25.49 22.25
C LEU A 388 -4.39 25.29 21.61
N ARG A 389 -4.68 24.12 21.02
CA ARG A 389 -5.98 23.83 20.40
C ARG A 389 -7.15 23.83 21.39
N LYS A 390 -6.89 23.41 22.65
CA LYS A 390 -7.91 23.32 23.71
C LYS A 390 -8.16 24.65 24.41
N ASN A 391 -7.12 25.47 24.58
CA ASN A 391 -7.17 26.64 25.47
C ASN A 391 -7.13 27.98 24.74
N THR A 392 -6.98 28.01 23.41
CA THR A 392 -6.95 29.27 22.68
C THR A 392 -8.33 29.68 22.18
N THR A 393 -8.69 30.95 22.35
CA THR A 393 -9.93 31.56 21.85
C THR A 393 -9.81 32.03 20.41
N ASN A 394 -8.58 32.24 19.92
CA ASN A 394 -8.34 32.66 18.55
C ASN A 394 -8.62 31.50 17.58
N PRO A 395 -9.61 31.61 16.65
CA PRO A 395 -10.02 30.52 15.78
C PRO A 395 -8.91 30.07 14.83
N VAL A 396 -8.05 30.99 14.37
CA VAL A 396 -6.93 30.67 13.47
C VAL A 396 -5.86 29.85 14.20
N VAL A 397 -5.46 30.28 15.41
CA VAL A 397 -4.47 29.58 16.23
C VAL A 397 -5.00 28.20 16.63
N ARG A 398 -6.28 28.09 17.02
CA ARG A 398 -6.92 26.83 17.36
C ARG A 398 -6.95 25.86 16.19
N GLN A 399 -7.27 26.33 14.99
CA GLN A 399 -7.30 25.52 13.77
C GLN A 399 -5.91 25.04 13.40
N THR A 400 -4.93 25.95 13.37
CA THR A 400 -3.53 25.60 13.02
C THR A 400 -2.92 24.63 14.04
N SER A 401 -3.15 24.87 15.33
CA SER A 401 -2.68 23.96 16.39
C SER A 401 -3.35 22.59 16.33
N GLY A 402 -4.63 22.52 15.98
CA GLY A 402 -5.35 21.26 15.74
C GLY A 402 -4.77 20.47 14.57
N GLN A 403 -4.45 21.13 13.47
CA GLN A 403 -3.78 20.51 12.32
C GLN A 403 -2.38 20.01 12.66
N MET A 404 -1.56 20.82 13.34
CA MET A 404 -0.22 20.43 13.80
C MET A 404 -0.25 19.27 14.78
N TYR A 405 -1.19 19.27 15.72
CA TYR A 405 -1.41 18.14 16.61
C TYR A 405 -1.76 16.86 15.84
N SER A 406 -2.71 16.93 14.89
CA SER A 406 -3.09 15.78 14.06
C SER A 406 -1.90 15.23 13.26
N LEU A 407 -1.07 16.11 12.68
CA LEU A 407 0.13 15.71 11.95
C LEU A 407 1.16 15.01 12.85
N LEU A 408 1.33 15.41 14.10
CA LEU A 408 2.29 14.79 15.02
C LEU A 408 1.79 13.49 15.62
N SER A 409 0.48 13.37 15.85
CA SER A 409 -0.15 12.22 16.53
C SER A 409 -0.46 11.04 15.59
N GLN A 410 -0.41 11.23 14.27
CA GLN A 410 -0.69 10.16 13.30
C GLN A 410 0.36 9.04 13.31
N SER A 411 -0.10 7.81 13.09
CA SER A 411 0.78 6.70 12.76
C SER A 411 1.12 6.74 11.27
N TYR A 412 2.41 6.88 10.95
CA TYR A 412 2.91 6.94 9.58
C TYR A 412 3.58 5.64 9.13
N LYS A 413 3.45 4.56 9.92
CA LYS A 413 4.08 3.28 9.67
C LYS A 413 3.03 2.22 9.38
N GLY A 414 3.41 1.27 8.51
CA GLY A 414 2.74 0.00 8.32
C GLY A 414 3.64 -1.15 8.72
N ASP A 415 3.22 -2.37 8.41
CA ASP A 415 4.03 -3.58 8.59
C ASP A 415 5.30 -3.52 7.74
N VAL A 416 5.17 -2.98 6.53
CA VAL A 416 6.30 -2.55 5.69
C VAL A 416 6.14 -1.07 5.36
N THR A 417 7.18 -0.28 5.61
CA THR A 417 7.20 1.14 5.22
C THR A 417 8.33 1.40 4.23
N LEU A 418 7.95 1.86 3.04
CA LEU A 418 8.82 2.20 1.92
C LEU A 418 8.92 3.72 1.83
N SER A 419 10.11 4.27 1.90
CA SER A 419 10.33 5.72 1.87
C SER A 419 11.55 6.12 1.04
N PRO A 420 11.47 7.27 0.33
CA PRO A 420 12.58 7.78 -0.47
C PRO A 420 13.71 8.36 0.37
N SER A 421 14.81 8.66 -0.32
CA SER A 421 15.94 9.41 0.23
C SER A 421 15.93 10.83 -0.30
N TYR A 422 15.44 11.79 0.51
CA TYR A 422 15.40 13.19 0.08
C TYR A 422 16.70 13.94 0.31
N GLY A 423 17.18 14.66 -0.74
CA GLY A 423 18.15 15.74 -0.65
C GLY A 423 17.45 17.10 -0.76
N LEU A 424 18.19 18.19 -0.58
CA LEU A 424 17.65 19.57 -0.59
C LEU A 424 16.87 19.91 -1.87
N ARG A 425 17.29 19.41 -3.03
CA ARG A 425 16.59 19.61 -4.31
C ARG A 425 15.16 19.04 -4.34
N HIS A 426 14.91 17.93 -3.63
CA HIS A 426 13.58 17.32 -3.56
C HIS A 426 12.61 18.22 -2.80
N TYR A 427 13.06 18.84 -1.70
CA TYR A 427 12.26 19.79 -0.94
C TYR A 427 11.92 21.04 -1.75
N ALA A 428 12.86 21.55 -2.56
CA ALA A 428 12.64 22.68 -3.45
C ALA A 428 11.62 22.36 -4.58
N GLY A 429 11.56 21.11 -5.02
CA GLY A 429 10.69 20.63 -6.10
C GLY A 429 9.27 20.24 -5.69
N VAL A 430 8.92 20.26 -4.40
CA VAL A 430 7.62 19.71 -3.88
C VAL A 430 6.40 20.31 -4.57
N LEU A 431 6.36 21.62 -4.81
CA LEU A 431 5.26 22.35 -5.43
C LEU A 431 5.60 22.85 -6.84
N SER A 432 6.47 22.14 -7.57
CA SER A 432 6.83 22.45 -8.94
C SER A 432 6.39 21.33 -9.89
N ASN A 433 6.18 21.66 -11.16
CA ASN A 433 5.94 20.66 -12.20
C ASN A 433 7.22 19.82 -12.37
N PRO A 434 7.17 18.50 -12.14
CA PRO A 434 8.35 17.66 -12.21
C PRO A 434 8.82 17.47 -13.66
N SER A 435 10.13 17.43 -13.90
CA SER A 435 10.70 17.00 -15.17
C SER A 435 10.69 15.48 -15.29
N ALA A 436 10.82 14.94 -16.50
CA ALA A 436 10.91 13.50 -16.73
C ALA A 436 12.05 12.84 -15.94
N GLU A 437 13.21 13.51 -15.87
CA GLU A 437 14.36 13.05 -15.10
C GLU A 437 14.07 12.99 -13.60
N PHE A 438 13.33 13.98 -13.06
CA PHE A 438 12.93 14.01 -11.67
C PHE A 438 11.93 12.89 -11.34
N ILE A 439 10.99 12.63 -12.25
CA ILE A 439 10.03 11.51 -12.16
C ILE A 439 10.79 10.19 -12.19
N SER A 440 11.69 10.00 -13.15
CA SER A 440 12.51 8.79 -13.32
C SER A 440 13.34 8.49 -12.06
N GLU A 441 13.99 9.53 -11.51
CA GLU A 441 14.76 9.38 -10.27
C GLU A 441 13.91 8.91 -9.09
N LEU A 442 12.75 9.53 -8.88
CA LEU A 442 11.84 9.15 -7.78
C LEU A 442 11.24 7.75 -7.99
N MET A 443 10.89 7.39 -9.22
CA MET A 443 10.41 6.05 -9.55
C MET A 443 11.49 5.00 -9.22
N LEU A 444 12.73 5.21 -9.67
CA LEU A 444 13.83 4.30 -9.38
C LEU A 444 14.12 4.22 -7.87
N GLN A 445 13.96 5.31 -7.11
CA GLN A 445 14.04 5.25 -5.65
C GLN A 445 12.92 4.40 -5.05
N GLY A 446 11.70 4.45 -5.61
CA GLY A 446 10.58 3.61 -5.21
C GLY A 446 10.84 2.12 -5.45
N GLU A 447 11.32 1.78 -6.64
CA GLU A 447 11.73 0.42 -6.98
C GLU A 447 12.83 -0.10 -6.04
N ARG A 448 13.90 0.66 -5.85
CA ARG A 448 15.03 0.31 -4.95
C ARG A 448 14.61 0.16 -3.48
N ALA A 449 13.66 0.93 -3.01
CA ALA A 449 13.11 0.80 -1.66
C ALA A 449 12.27 -0.49 -1.51
N THR A 450 11.64 -0.95 -2.60
CA THR A 450 10.73 -2.11 -2.61
C THR A 450 11.48 -3.43 -2.77
N TRP A 451 12.50 -3.52 -3.63
CA TRP A 451 13.18 -4.78 -3.97
C TRP A 451 13.66 -5.59 -2.76
N PRO A 452 14.29 -5.00 -1.72
CA PRO A 452 14.72 -5.75 -0.54
C PRO A 452 13.54 -6.28 0.32
N ARG A 453 12.33 -5.75 0.12
CA ARG A 453 11.14 -6.10 0.90
C ARG A 453 10.23 -7.11 0.20
N LEU A 454 10.49 -7.41 -1.07
CA LEU A 454 9.64 -8.29 -1.88
C LEU A 454 9.46 -9.69 -1.28
N ALA A 455 10.50 -10.27 -0.69
CA ALA A 455 10.40 -11.58 -0.05
C ALA A 455 9.41 -11.57 1.13
N MET A 456 9.50 -10.58 2.01
CA MET A 456 8.59 -10.42 3.13
C MET A 456 7.15 -10.13 2.67
N ILE A 457 6.99 -9.24 1.69
CA ILE A 457 5.69 -8.92 1.09
C ILE A 457 5.08 -10.19 0.47
N ASN A 458 5.88 -10.99 -0.25
CA ASN A 458 5.41 -12.25 -0.85
C ASN A 458 4.91 -13.24 0.20
N THR A 459 5.64 -13.44 1.30
CA THR A 459 5.23 -14.34 2.39
C THR A 459 3.85 -13.98 2.93
N HIS A 460 3.58 -12.68 3.11
CA HIS A 460 2.29 -12.20 3.64
C HIS A 460 1.17 -12.13 2.58
N ALA A 461 1.51 -11.95 1.30
CA ALA A 461 0.53 -11.72 0.24
C ALA A 461 0.12 -12.98 -0.54
N LYS A 462 1.02 -13.99 -0.69
CA LYS A 462 0.85 -15.11 -1.60
C LYS A 462 -0.37 -15.98 -1.28
N ILE A 463 -0.62 -16.25 0.00
CA ILE A 463 -1.75 -17.07 0.44
C ILE A 463 -3.08 -16.34 0.20
N SER A 464 -3.21 -15.08 0.63
CA SER A 464 -4.42 -14.28 0.40
C SER A 464 -4.72 -14.12 -1.09
N LYS A 465 -3.71 -13.89 -1.92
CA LYS A 465 -3.85 -13.85 -3.37
C LYS A 465 -4.35 -15.16 -3.94
N THR A 466 -3.83 -16.31 -3.49
CA THR A 466 -4.31 -17.64 -3.91
C THR A 466 -5.77 -17.84 -3.53
N LEU A 467 -6.18 -17.41 -2.32
CA LEU A 467 -7.57 -17.45 -1.87
C LEU A 467 -8.47 -16.57 -2.76
N GLU A 468 -8.06 -15.36 -3.09
CA GLU A 468 -8.80 -14.44 -3.97
C GLU A 468 -8.98 -15.01 -5.39
N GLN A 469 -7.93 -15.62 -5.94
CA GLN A 469 -8.00 -16.30 -7.23
C GLN A 469 -8.98 -17.48 -7.19
N CYS A 470 -8.90 -18.35 -6.16
CA CYS A 470 -9.86 -19.45 -5.98
C CYS A 470 -11.29 -18.94 -5.87
N ILE A 471 -11.53 -17.85 -5.12
CA ILE A 471 -12.85 -17.22 -5.00
C ILE A 471 -13.35 -16.71 -6.36
N SER A 472 -12.47 -16.09 -7.15
CA SER A 472 -12.81 -15.60 -8.50
C SER A 472 -13.24 -16.76 -9.42
N ASP A 473 -12.47 -17.84 -9.45
CA ASP A 473 -12.74 -19.02 -10.27
C ASP A 473 -14.03 -19.72 -9.84
N LEU A 474 -14.26 -19.87 -8.53
CA LEU A 474 -15.48 -20.44 -7.98
C LEU A 474 -16.72 -19.58 -8.25
N LYS A 475 -16.61 -18.25 -8.25
CA LYS A 475 -17.72 -17.36 -8.65
C LYS A 475 -18.14 -17.61 -10.10
N LYS A 476 -17.19 -17.80 -11.02
CA LYS A 476 -17.46 -18.16 -12.42
C LYS A 476 -18.14 -19.51 -12.52
N SER A 477 -17.64 -20.52 -11.79
CA SER A 477 -18.22 -21.87 -11.73
C SER A 477 -19.66 -21.88 -11.18
N VAL A 478 -19.94 -21.15 -10.10
CA VAL A 478 -21.29 -21.01 -9.54
C VAL A 478 -22.26 -20.35 -10.53
N ARG A 479 -21.80 -19.31 -11.25
CA ARG A 479 -22.62 -18.66 -12.29
C ARG A 479 -22.95 -19.61 -13.42
N ALA A 480 -21.98 -20.36 -13.92
CA ALA A 480 -22.16 -21.35 -14.97
C ALA A 480 -23.15 -22.47 -14.54
N HIS A 481 -22.97 -23.00 -13.34
CA HIS A 481 -23.87 -24.02 -12.77
C HIS A 481 -25.31 -23.53 -12.64
N ARG A 482 -25.55 -22.30 -12.18
CA ARG A 482 -26.88 -21.68 -12.12
C ARG A 482 -27.49 -21.48 -13.51
N ALA A 483 -26.70 -21.10 -14.52
CA ALA A 483 -27.19 -20.96 -15.89
C ALA A 483 -27.64 -22.30 -16.46
N THR A 484 -26.87 -23.36 -16.23
CA THR A 484 -27.22 -24.73 -16.66
C THR A 484 -28.55 -25.21 -16.01
N LEU A 485 -28.73 -24.98 -14.73
CA LEU A 485 -29.97 -25.35 -14.02
C LEU A 485 -31.20 -24.59 -14.56
N ARG A 486 -31.05 -23.34 -15.00
CA ARG A 486 -32.13 -22.55 -15.61
C ARG A 486 -32.51 -23.01 -17.01
N VAL A 487 -31.62 -23.67 -17.72
CA VAL A 487 -31.89 -24.22 -19.08
C VAL A 487 -32.60 -25.57 -18.99
N ILE A 488 -32.45 -26.30 -17.88
CA ILE A 488 -33.03 -27.64 -17.65
C ILE A 488 -34.39 -27.53 -16.97
N ALA A 489 -34.69 -26.41 -16.26
CA ALA A 489 -35.99 -26.14 -15.65
C ALA A 489 -36.91 -25.38 -16.60
#